data_6b70870e9a0d8f808207e657ebe26254
#
_entry.id   6b70870e9a0d8f808207e657ebe26254
#
_cell.length_a   1.000
_cell.length_b   1.000
_cell.length_c   1.000
_cell.angle_alpha   90.00
_cell.angle_beta   90.00
_cell.angle_gamma   90.00
#
_symmetry.space_group_name_H-M   'P 1'
#
loop_
_entity.id
_entity.type
_entity.pdbx_description
1 polymer ?
#
loop_
_entity_poly.entity_id
_entity_poly.type
_entity_poly.pdbx_seq_one_letter_code
_entity_poly.pdbx_strand_id
1 'polypeptide(L)'
;MCKTNVFLITALVIIFSVIPQKRVRACTRVVYQGNKDMVITGRTMDWKEDTRSNIWIFPRGMERNGEVGKDPMRWKSKYGSVVTSAYDICSTDGMNEKGLVANLLWLAESSYPQWNGEKPALSIAAW
;
A
#
# COMPACT_ATOMS: atom_id res chain seq x y z
N MET A 1 -28.68 31.25 -34.38
CA MET A 1 -28.11 31.18 -33.00
C MET A 1 -27.58 29.82 -32.55
N CYS A 2 -27.75 28.73 -33.27
CA CYS A 2 -27.32 27.39 -32.83
C CYS A 2 -25.86 27.03 -33.17
N LYS A 3 -25.28 27.56 -34.25
CA LYS A 3 -23.93 27.18 -34.72
C LYS A 3 -22.78 27.67 -33.82
N THR A 4 -22.95 28.81 -33.17
CA THR A 4 -21.90 29.42 -32.33
C THR A 4 -21.71 28.62 -31.02
N ASN A 5 -22.77 28.06 -30.47
CA ASN A 5 -22.71 27.27 -29.21
C ASN A 5 -22.02 25.89 -29.45
N VAL A 6 -22.24 25.30 -30.63
CA VAL A 6 -21.59 24.02 -30.97
C VAL A 6 -20.08 24.20 -31.12
N PHE A 7 -19.64 25.32 -31.74
CA PHE A 7 -18.21 25.61 -31.90
C PHE A 7 -17.51 25.86 -30.54
N LEU A 8 -18.17 26.59 -29.65
CA LEU A 8 -17.67 26.84 -28.29
C LEU A 8 -17.56 25.55 -27.46
N ILE A 9 -18.55 24.66 -27.54
CA ILE A 9 -18.55 23.38 -26.84
C ILE A 9 -17.45 22.48 -27.38
N THR A 10 -17.29 22.41 -28.71
CA THR A 10 -16.23 21.61 -29.34
C THR A 10 -14.84 22.12 -28.99
N ALA A 11 -14.63 23.44 -28.96
CA ALA A 11 -13.37 24.05 -28.57
C ALA A 11 -13.06 23.76 -27.08
N LEU A 12 -14.05 23.80 -26.21
CA LEU A 12 -13.92 23.49 -24.77
C LEU A 12 -13.52 22.02 -24.55
N VAL A 13 -14.14 21.09 -25.27
CA VAL A 13 -13.84 19.66 -25.20
C VAL A 13 -12.42 19.37 -25.69
N ILE A 14 -11.96 20.02 -26.77
CA ILE A 14 -10.60 19.88 -27.29
C ILE A 14 -9.57 20.44 -26.29
N ILE A 15 -9.85 21.59 -25.66
CA ILE A 15 -8.97 22.18 -24.64
C ILE A 15 -8.83 21.23 -23.45
N PHE A 16 -9.94 20.60 -22.99
CA PHE A 16 -9.89 19.63 -21.89
C PHE A 16 -9.13 18.35 -22.25
N SER A 17 -9.12 17.96 -23.52
CA SER A 17 -8.42 16.75 -24.00
C SER A 17 -6.91 16.95 -24.12
N VAL A 18 -6.43 18.20 -24.21
CA VAL A 18 -5.00 18.54 -24.39
C VAL A 18 -4.29 18.84 -23.06
N ILE A 19 -5.04 18.98 -21.97
CA ILE A 19 -4.42 19.18 -20.65
C ILE A 19 -3.64 17.91 -20.28
N PRO A 20 -2.30 17.97 -20.11
CA PRO A 20 -1.52 16.81 -19.72
C PRO A 20 -1.98 16.33 -18.35
N GLN A 21 -2.69 15.23 -18.33
CA GLN A 21 -3.07 14.60 -17.08
C GLN A 21 -1.80 14.03 -16.43
N LYS A 22 -1.39 14.62 -15.33
CA LYS A 22 -0.36 14.00 -14.49
C LYS A 22 -0.89 12.63 -14.06
N ARG A 23 -0.27 11.56 -14.54
CA ARG A 23 -0.57 10.21 -14.06
C ARG A 23 -0.17 10.17 -12.60
N VAL A 24 -1.15 10.26 -11.71
CA VAL A 24 -0.93 9.98 -10.30
C VAL A 24 -0.66 8.48 -10.22
N ARG A 25 0.58 8.11 -9.88
CA ARG A 25 0.95 6.75 -9.56
C ARG A 25 0.72 6.57 -8.08
N ALA A 26 -0.39 6.00 -7.72
CA ALA A 26 -0.74 5.71 -6.34
C ALA A 26 -1.39 4.33 -6.28
N CYS A 27 -0.94 3.52 -5.32
CA CYS A 27 -1.58 2.23 -5.04
C CYS A 27 -3.04 2.47 -4.60
N THR A 28 -3.94 1.62 -5.06
CA THR A 28 -5.35 1.69 -4.67
C THR A 28 -5.70 0.49 -3.78
N ARG A 29 -6.47 0.72 -2.73
CA ARG A 29 -7.03 -0.34 -1.88
C ARG A 29 -8.55 -0.27 -1.87
N VAL A 30 -9.18 -1.42 -2.00
CA VAL A 30 -10.63 -1.60 -1.92
C VAL A 30 -10.95 -2.61 -0.82
N VAL A 31 -11.93 -2.29 -0.01
CA VAL A 31 -12.48 -3.21 1.00
C VAL A 31 -13.94 -3.46 0.66
N TYR A 32 -14.28 -4.70 0.40
CA TYR A 32 -15.65 -5.15 0.18
C TYR A 32 -16.18 -5.83 1.44
N GLN A 33 -17.30 -5.35 1.95
CA GLN A 33 -18.02 -5.99 3.05
C GLN A 33 -19.22 -6.74 2.47
N GLY A 34 -19.14 -8.06 2.52
CA GLY A 34 -20.21 -8.96 2.08
C GLY A 34 -21.15 -9.34 3.21
N ASN A 35 -22.07 -10.25 2.91
CA ASN A 35 -22.97 -10.84 3.89
C ASN A 35 -22.19 -11.80 4.83
N LYS A 36 -22.69 -11.99 6.07
CA LYS A 36 -22.16 -12.97 7.05
C LYS A 36 -20.68 -12.73 7.44
N ASP A 37 -20.34 -11.49 7.78
CA ASP A 37 -19.00 -11.10 8.27
C ASP A 37 -17.86 -11.36 7.26
N MET A 38 -18.19 -11.56 5.99
CA MET A 38 -17.21 -11.69 4.94
C MET A 38 -16.62 -10.31 4.60
N VAL A 39 -15.29 -10.17 4.75
CA VAL A 39 -14.54 -8.98 4.33
C VAL A 39 -13.47 -9.40 3.33
N ILE A 40 -13.48 -8.77 2.17
CA ILE A 40 -12.45 -8.98 1.14
C ILE A 40 -11.70 -7.68 0.95
N THR A 41 -10.37 -7.76 1.06
CA THR A 41 -9.48 -6.64 0.74
C THR A 41 -8.72 -6.94 -0.54
N GLY A 42 -8.83 -6.05 -1.51
CA GLY A 42 -8.04 -6.08 -2.75
C GLY A 42 -7.20 -4.81 -2.87
N ARG A 43 -6.06 -4.91 -3.53
CA ARG A 43 -5.21 -3.75 -3.78
C ARG A 43 -4.45 -3.87 -5.09
N THR A 44 -4.08 -2.74 -5.68
CA THR A 44 -3.12 -2.66 -6.78
C THR A 44 -1.76 -2.21 -6.26
N MET A 45 -0.70 -2.79 -6.81
CA MET A 45 0.66 -2.34 -6.59
C MET A 45 1.11 -1.54 -7.83
N ASP A 46 1.03 -0.21 -7.74
CA ASP A 46 1.44 0.66 -8.84
C ASP A 46 2.92 1.01 -8.65
N TRP A 47 3.78 0.14 -9.13
CA TRP A 47 5.22 0.27 -9.04
C TRP A 47 5.85 0.34 -10.43
N LYS A 48 7.04 0.90 -10.53
CA LYS A 48 7.73 1.15 -11.81
C LYS A 48 8.31 -0.11 -12.45
N GLU A 49 8.49 -1.17 -11.69
CA GLU A 49 9.14 -2.41 -12.11
C GLU A 49 8.50 -3.63 -11.43
N ASP A 50 8.78 -4.83 -11.93
CA ASP A 50 8.35 -6.08 -11.30
C ASP A 50 9.02 -6.23 -9.92
N THR A 51 8.20 -6.34 -8.89
CA THR A 51 8.65 -6.50 -7.51
C THR A 51 9.07 -7.93 -7.17
N ARG A 52 8.93 -8.88 -8.08
CA ARG A 52 9.22 -10.32 -7.90
C ARG A 52 8.60 -10.84 -6.62
N SER A 53 7.30 -10.56 -6.45
CA SER A 53 6.58 -10.87 -5.22
C SER A 53 6.49 -12.37 -4.96
N ASN A 54 6.82 -12.77 -3.76
CA ASN A 54 6.61 -14.10 -3.23
C ASN A 54 5.61 -14.08 -2.07
N ILE A 55 5.05 -15.25 -1.74
CA ILE A 55 4.17 -15.43 -0.59
C ILE A 55 4.95 -16.17 0.49
N TRP A 56 4.99 -15.58 1.68
CA TRP A 56 5.65 -16.14 2.85
C TRP A 56 4.63 -16.49 3.93
N ILE A 57 4.88 -17.60 4.61
CA ILE A 57 4.12 -18.01 5.79
C ILE A 57 4.99 -17.78 7.01
N PHE A 58 4.52 -16.91 7.91
CA PHE A 58 5.18 -16.64 9.18
C PHE A 58 4.43 -17.36 10.30
N PRO A 59 5.07 -18.35 10.96
CA PRO A 59 4.41 -19.12 12.00
C PRO A 59 4.21 -18.31 13.30
N ARG A 60 3.29 -18.78 14.14
CA ARG A 60 3.19 -18.32 15.55
C ARG A 60 4.51 -18.54 16.26
N GLY A 61 4.84 -17.65 17.18
CA GLY A 61 6.03 -17.77 18.00
C GLY A 61 7.33 -17.40 17.30
N MET A 62 7.28 -16.97 16.04
CA MET A 62 8.44 -16.47 15.33
C MET A 62 8.96 -15.20 16.02
N GLU A 63 10.26 -15.18 16.32
CA GLU A 63 10.93 -13.98 16.82
C GLU A 63 11.22 -13.02 15.67
N ARG A 64 10.88 -11.76 15.89
CA ARG A 64 11.00 -10.69 14.91
C ARG A 64 11.76 -9.51 15.49
N ASN A 65 12.36 -8.73 14.62
CA ASN A 65 12.93 -7.44 14.98
C ASN A 65 12.52 -6.37 13.96
N GLY A 66 12.67 -5.11 14.33
CA GLY A 66 12.23 -3.97 13.53
C GLY A 66 13.11 -3.64 12.34
N GLU A 67 14.16 -4.41 12.08
CA GLU A 67 15.07 -4.27 10.92
C GLU A 67 15.62 -2.85 10.75
N VAL A 68 15.96 -2.21 11.86
CA VAL A 68 16.63 -0.91 11.91
C VAL A 68 17.94 -1.02 12.67
N GLY A 69 18.93 -0.19 12.31
CA GLY A 69 20.28 -0.27 12.88
C GLY A 69 20.39 0.14 14.35
N LYS A 70 19.46 0.94 14.86
CA LYS A 70 19.50 1.47 16.22
C LYS A 70 18.18 1.22 16.93
N ASP A 71 18.25 0.63 18.13
CA ASP A 71 17.11 0.30 18.99
C ASP A 71 15.92 -0.35 18.24
N PRO A 72 16.10 -1.49 17.56
CA PRO A 72 15.03 -2.15 16.84
C PRO A 72 13.99 -2.68 17.81
N MET A 73 12.72 -2.47 17.47
CA MET A 73 11.62 -3.14 18.14
C MET A 73 11.80 -4.66 18.02
N ARG A 74 11.62 -5.39 19.15
CA ARG A 74 11.68 -6.86 19.17
C ARG A 74 10.36 -7.41 19.68
N TRP A 75 9.85 -8.44 18.99
CA TRP A 75 8.62 -9.10 19.42
C TRP A 75 8.60 -10.57 19.04
N LYS A 76 7.67 -11.29 19.60
CA LYS A 76 7.35 -12.66 19.23
C LYS A 76 5.96 -12.68 18.62
N SER A 77 5.82 -13.21 17.41
CA SER A 77 4.55 -13.22 16.67
C SER A 77 3.49 -14.03 17.45
N LYS A 78 2.45 -13.34 17.89
CA LYS A 78 1.34 -13.98 18.60
C LYS A 78 0.49 -14.85 17.67
N TYR A 79 0.37 -14.44 16.42
CA TYR A 79 -0.44 -15.10 15.40
C TYR A 79 0.41 -15.46 14.19
N GLY A 80 0.04 -16.55 13.53
CA GLY A 80 0.57 -16.86 12.21
C GLY A 80 0.00 -15.90 11.17
N SER A 81 0.76 -15.65 10.11
CA SER A 81 0.36 -14.76 9.02
C SER A 81 0.86 -15.26 7.67
N VAL A 82 0.13 -14.87 6.64
CA VAL A 82 0.54 -14.99 5.24
C VAL A 82 0.88 -13.59 4.75
N VAL A 83 2.04 -13.42 4.15
CA VAL A 83 2.58 -12.12 3.76
C VAL A 83 3.08 -12.18 2.32
N THR A 84 2.78 -11.16 1.54
CA THR A 84 3.39 -10.95 0.22
C THR A 84 4.60 -10.05 0.37
N SER A 85 5.71 -10.45 -0.23
CA SER A 85 6.95 -9.65 -0.21
C SER A 85 7.16 -8.90 -1.52
N ALA A 86 7.92 -7.80 -1.46
CA ALA A 86 8.58 -7.21 -2.61
C ALA A 86 10.07 -7.49 -2.51
N TYR A 87 10.66 -8.01 -3.59
CA TYR A 87 12.08 -8.36 -3.71
C TYR A 87 12.59 -9.33 -2.63
N ASP A 88 11.70 -10.07 -1.98
CA ASP A 88 11.95 -10.89 -0.79
C ASP A 88 12.58 -10.14 0.40
N ILE A 89 12.49 -8.83 0.41
CA ILE A 89 13.07 -7.97 1.46
C ILE A 89 12.00 -7.26 2.28
N CYS A 90 10.92 -6.82 1.63
CA CYS A 90 9.92 -5.94 2.22
C CYS A 90 8.55 -6.62 2.26
N SER A 91 7.91 -6.67 3.42
CA SER A 91 6.49 -7.03 3.52
C SER A 91 5.63 -5.95 2.88
N THR A 92 4.77 -6.31 1.93
CA THR A 92 3.89 -5.36 1.24
C THR A 92 2.44 -5.51 1.62
N ASP A 93 2.01 -6.74 1.81
CA ASP A 93 0.65 -7.08 2.16
C ASP A 93 0.66 -8.29 3.09
N GLY A 94 -0.27 -8.35 3.99
CA GLY A 94 -0.35 -9.50 4.89
C GLY A 94 -1.72 -9.65 5.52
N MET A 95 -2.01 -10.89 5.88
CA MET A 95 -3.19 -11.23 6.68
C MET A 95 -2.78 -12.22 7.75
N ASN A 96 -3.19 -11.97 8.99
CA ASN A 96 -2.99 -12.94 10.07
C ASN A 96 -4.21 -13.86 10.22
N GLU A 97 -4.03 -14.95 10.94
CA GLU A 97 -5.07 -15.96 11.21
C GLU A 97 -6.28 -15.45 12.01
N LYS A 98 -6.25 -14.20 12.48
CA LYS A 98 -7.37 -13.51 13.12
C LYS A 98 -8.11 -12.57 12.16
N GLY A 99 -7.72 -12.58 10.89
CA GLY A 99 -8.38 -11.76 9.86
C GLY A 99 -7.92 -10.32 9.83
N LEU A 100 -6.88 -9.94 10.58
CA LEU A 100 -6.28 -8.61 10.42
C LEU A 100 -5.53 -8.56 9.10
N VAL A 101 -5.91 -7.62 8.25
CA VAL A 101 -5.25 -7.34 6.96
C VAL A 101 -4.51 -6.01 7.06
N ALA A 102 -3.28 -6.00 6.60
CA ALA A 102 -2.47 -4.81 6.46
C ALA A 102 -1.87 -4.72 5.06
N ASN A 103 -1.74 -3.50 4.54
CA ASN A 103 -1.23 -3.24 3.19
C ASN A 103 -0.29 -2.03 3.24
N LEU A 104 0.84 -2.14 2.55
CA LEU A 104 1.75 -1.04 2.30
C LEU A 104 1.35 -0.34 0.99
N LEU A 105 0.95 0.92 1.07
CA LEU A 105 0.61 1.74 -0.09
C LEU A 105 1.63 2.86 -0.22
N TRP A 106 2.07 3.11 -1.44
CA TRP A 106 2.98 4.22 -1.73
C TRP A 106 2.20 5.52 -1.93
N LEU A 107 2.65 6.56 -1.23
CA LEU A 107 2.20 7.95 -1.44
C LEU A 107 3.43 8.84 -1.40
N ALA A 108 3.73 9.49 -2.52
CA ALA A 108 4.94 10.31 -2.68
C ALA A 108 4.99 11.50 -1.70
N GLU A 109 3.83 12.01 -1.31
CA GLU A 109 3.67 13.14 -0.39
C GLU A 109 3.74 12.75 1.09
N SER A 110 3.92 11.45 1.39
CA SER A 110 4.04 10.98 2.77
C SER A 110 5.29 11.56 3.44
N SER A 111 5.12 12.02 4.66
CA SER A 111 6.21 12.42 5.53
C SER A 111 6.21 11.58 6.80
N TYR A 112 7.39 11.19 7.25
CA TYR A 112 7.55 10.41 8.47
C TYR A 112 8.20 11.28 9.54
N PRO A 113 7.76 11.16 10.81
CA PRO A 113 8.40 11.88 11.90
C PRO A 113 9.86 11.40 12.05
N GLN A 114 10.72 12.32 12.44
CA GLN A 114 12.08 11.94 12.82
C GLN A 114 12.06 11.10 14.10
N TRP A 115 12.82 10.01 14.10
CA TRP A 115 12.96 9.19 15.29
C TRP A 115 13.72 9.96 16.39
N ASN A 116 13.12 10.11 17.55
CA ASN A 116 13.65 10.88 18.68
C ASN A 116 14.35 10.01 19.75
N GLY A 117 14.38 8.71 19.57
CA GLY A 117 15.01 7.76 20.50
C GLY A 117 14.18 7.35 21.71
N GLU A 118 12.92 7.81 21.82
CA GLU A 118 12.06 7.51 22.99
C GLU A 118 11.42 6.12 22.92
N LYS A 119 11.24 5.59 21.71
CA LYS A 119 10.58 4.30 21.48
C LYS A 119 11.42 3.44 20.54
N PRO A 120 11.38 2.11 20.69
CA PRO A 120 11.98 1.20 19.74
C PRO A 120 11.48 1.45 18.33
N ALA A 121 12.38 1.37 17.37
CA ALA A 121 12.09 1.66 15.98
C ALA A 121 11.68 0.40 15.20
N LEU A 122 10.79 0.61 14.23
CA LEU A 122 10.32 -0.41 13.30
C LEU A 122 10.45 0.14 11.88
N SER A 123 11.13 -0.58 11.01
CA SER A 123 11.16 -0.25 9.60
C SER A 123 9.81 -0.55 8.95
N ILE A 124 9.48 0.20 7.92
CA ILE A 124 8.26 -0.04 7.14
C ILE A 124 8.27 -1.40 6.43
N ALA A 125 9.43 -2.02 6.28
CA ALA A 125 9.58 -3.33 5.64
C ALA A 125 9.34 -4.51 6.59
N ALA A 126 9.49 -4.30 7.89
CA ALA A 126 9.51 -5.34 8.92
C ALA A 126 8.17 -5.56 9.67
N TRP A 127 7.11 -4.82 9.32
CA TRP A 127 5.80 -4.90 9.98
C TRP A 127 5.09 -6.25 9.86
#